data_6cfbc6f49cf313b5b9605063cc5554f1
#
_entry.id   6cfbc6f49cf313b5b9605063cc5554f1
#
_cell.length_a   1.000
_cell.length_b   1.000
_cell.length_c   1.000
_cell.angle_alpha   90.00
_cell.angle_beta   90.00
_cell.angle_gamma   90.00
#
_symmetry.space_group_name_H-M   'P 1'
#
loop_
_entity.id
_entity.type
_entity.pdbx_description
1 polymer ?
#
loop_
_entity_poly.entity_id
_entity_poly.type
_entity_poly.pdbx_seq_one_letter_code
_entity_poly.pdbx_strand_id
1 'polypeptide(L)'
;MSFSDLFDSEFKQRNKGHFSAIVRVALADGKFAPEEKAFLDKLALRLEISPAEYAEILENPLKYPINPPYLHEQRIERLFDLARMVHVDHHLGDKQDLLLRKIGLALGFTPENVDYIIEKAMILVDEKVDLDTFVSEMMKHS
;
A
#
# COMPACT_ATOMS: atom_id res chain seq x y z
N MET A 1 -31.13 -0.55 4.35
CA MET A 1 -29.73 -0.48 3.88
C MET A 1 -29.61 -1.36 2.65
N SER A 2 -29.05 -0.83 1.58
CA SER A 2 -28.90 -1.60 0.35
C SER A 2 -27.69 -2.52 0.43
N PHE A 3 -27.67 -3.52 -0.42
CA PHE A 3 -26.56 -4.48 -0.49
C PHE A 3 -25.25 -3.77 -0.85
N SER A 4 -25.31 -2.75 -1.73
CA SER A 4 -24.12 -2.00 -2.12
C SER A 4 -23.55 -1.17 -0.96
N ASP A 5 -24.39 -0.69 -0.04
CA ASP A 5 -23.91 0.05 1.13
C ASP A 5 -23.06 -0.83 2.04
N LEU A 6 -23.41 -2.11 2.17
CA LEU A 6 -22.62 -3.06 2.95
C LEU A 6 -21.25 -3.29 2.34
N PHE A 7 -21.19 -3.44 1.02
CA PHE A 7 -19.91 -3.58 0.31
C PHE A 7 -19.02 -2.36 0.47
N ASP A 8 -19.61 -1.17 0.32
CA ASP A 8 -18.86 0.08 0.48
C ASP A 8 -18.31 0.21 1.88
N SER A 9 -19.08 -0.18 2.88
CA SER A 9 -18.64 -0.13 4.28
C SER A 9 -17.44 -1.07 4.53
N GLU A 10 -17.53 -2.30 4.04
CA GLU A 10 -16.42 -3.26 4.19
C GLU A 10 -15.17 -2.80 3.44
N PHE A 11 -15.36 -2.29 2.23
CA PHE A 11 -14.26 -1.78 1.42
C PHE A 11 -13.54 -0.64 2.14
N LYS A 12 -14.30 0.30 2.69
CA LYS A 12 -13.73 1.43 3.43
C LYS A 12 -12.99 0.99 4.68
N GLN A 13 -13.52 0.01 5.41
CA GLN A 13 -12.84 -0.50 6.61
C GLN A 13 -11.51 -1.17 6.25
N ARG A 14 -11.49 -1.96 5.19
CA ARG A 14 -10.26 -2.58 4.72
C ARG A 14 -9.25 -1.54 4.30
N ASN A 15 -9.69 -0.49 3.61
CA ASN A 15 -8.81 0.58 3.17
C ASN A 15 -8.23 1.35 4.35
N LYS A 16 -9.02 1.61 5.39
CA LYS A 16 -8.52 2.27 6.60
C LYS A 16 -7.45 1.44 7.29
N GLY A 17 -7.69 0.13 7.43
CA GLY A 17 -6.70 -0.76 8.02
C GLY A 17 -5.42 -0.84 7.19
N HIS A 18 -5.57 -0.92 5.89
CA HIS A 18 -4.44 -0.95 4.97
C HIS A 18 -3.62 0.34 5.04
N PHE A 19 -4.30 1.49 4.99
CA PHE A 19 -3.64 2.79 5.08
C PHE A 19 -2.95 2.96 6.43
N SER A 20 -3.61 2.55 7.52
CA SER A 20 -3.03 2.62 8.87
C SER A 20 -1.77 1.78 8.99
N ALA A 21 -1.74 0.60 8.35
CA ALA A 21 -0.55 -0.25 8.33
C ALA A 21 0.61 0.44 7.63
N ILE A 22 0.35 1.09 6.50
CA ILE A 22 1.37 1.83 5.76
C ILE A 22 1.91 2.99 6.61
N VAL A 23 1.02 3.75 7.25
CA VAL A 23 1.41 4.86 8.12
C VAL A 23 2.26 4.35 9.28
N ARG A 24 1.87 3.23 9.89
CA ARG A 24 2.62 2.64 11.00
C ARG A 24 4.06 2.32 10.62
N VAL A 25 4.23 1.65 9.48
CA VAL A 25 5.57 1.28 9.00
C VAL A 25 6.37 2.52 8.65
N ALA A 26 5.74 3.49 7.99
CA ALA A 26 6.42 4.72 7.60
C ALA A 26 6.89 5.52 8.82
N LEU A 27 6.07 5.57 9.89
CA LEU A 27 6.43 6.30 11.12
C LEU A 27 7.44 5.56 11.99
N ALA A 28 7.63 4.26 11.78
CA ALA A 28 8.58 3.49 12.57
C ALA A 28 10.00 4.03 12.45
N ASP A 29 10.33 4.69 11.33
CA ASP A 29 11.62 5.31 11.11
C ASP A 29 11.69 6.76 11.60
N GLY A 30 10.63 7.26 12.23
CA GLY A 30 10.57 8.59 12.82
C GLY A 30 9.66 9.56 12.11
N LYS A 31 10.11 10.16 11.03
CA LYS A 31 9.33 11.18 10.33
C LYS A 31 9.14 10.84 8.86
N PHE A 32 8.02 11.30 8.32
CA PHE A 32 7.82 11.27 6.87
C PHE A 32 8.72 12.32 6.21
N ALA A 33 9.36 11.96 5.11
CA ALA A 33 9.90 12.96 4.20
C ALA A 33 8.72 13.70 3.56
N PRO A 34 8.89 14.98 3.16
CA PRO A 34 7.81 15.72 2.51
C PRO A 34 7.25 15.00 1.28
N GLU A 35 8.10 14.34 0.52
CA GLU A 35 7.70 13.58 -0.67
C GLU A 35 6.84 12.38 -0.31
N GLU A 36 7.18 11.70 0.79
CA GLU A 36 6.39 10.57 1.30
C GLU A 36 5.02 11.04 1.79
N LYS A 37 4.99 12.18 2.50
CA LYS A 37 3.72 12.75 2.97
C LYS A 37 2.81 13.10 1.80
N ALA A 38 3.37 13.70 0.75
CA ALA A 38 2.60 14.04 -0.45
C ALA A 38 2.03 12.78 -1.11
N PHE A 39 2.80 11.70 -1.15
CA PHE A 39 2.31 10.42 -1.66
C PHE A 39 1.18 9.88 -0.81
N LEU A 40 1.31 9.95 0.51
CA LEU A 40 0.27 9.47 1.42
C LEU A 40 -1.02 10.28 1.27
N ASP A 41 -0.92 11.58 1.00
CA ASP A 41 -2.09 12.40 0.73
C ASP A 41 -2.85 11.89 -0.50
N LYS A 42 -2.13 11.56 -1.57
CA LYS A 42 -2.73 10.99 -2.78
C LYS A 42 -3.32 9.61 -2.53
N LEU A 43 -2.62 8.80 -1.75
CA LEU A 43 -3.08 7.46 -1.43
C LEU A 43 -4.37 7.50 -0.61
N ALA A 44 -4.46 8.42 0.34
CA ALA A 44 -5.68 8.58 1.14
C ALA A 44 -6.87 8.90 0.25
N LEU A 45 -6.69 9.78 -0.74
CA LEU A 45 -7.75 10.08 -1.70
C LEU A 45 -8.16 8.84 -2.50
N ARG A 46 -7.18 8.08 -2.97
CA ARG A 46 -7.45 6.88 -3.76
C ARG A 46 -8.19 5.81 -2.96
N LEU A 47 -7.88 5.69 -1.68
CA LEU A 47 -8.51 4.71 -0.79
C LEU A 47 -9.82 5.25 -0.17
N GLU A 48 -10.26 6.42 -0.59
CA GLU A 48 -11.50 7.05 -0.10
C GLU A 48 -11.48 7.31 1.40
N ILE A 49 -10.33 7.71 1.92
CA ILE A 49 -10.17 8.07 3.32
C ILE A 49 -10.42 9.57 3.44
N SER A 50 -11.40 9.95 4.26
CA SER A 50 -11.74 11.36 4.44
C SER A 50 -10.61 12.11 5.15
N PRO A 51 -10.55 13.45 5.00
CA PRO A 51 -9.54 14.24 5.72
C PRO A 51 -9.58 14.05 7.23
N ALA A 52 -10.77 13.90 7.81
CA ALA A 52 -10.92 13.66 9.25
C ALA A 52 -10.34 12.30 9.64
N GLU A 53 -10.63 11.27 8.85
CA GLU A 53 -10.11 9.93 9.08
C GLU A 53 -8.59 9.89 8.92
N TYR A 54 -8.08 10.59 7.93
CA TYR A 54 -6.64 10.69 7.69
C TYR A 54 -5.95 11.31 8.92
N ALA A 55 -6.50 12.42 9.43
CA ALA A 55 -5.94 13.07 10.61
C ALA A 55 -5.94 12.14 11.83
N GLU A 56 -7.03 11.41 12.03
CA GLU A 56 -7.11 10.42 13.12
C GLU A 56 -6.06 9.32 12.99
N ILE A 57 -5.84 8.82 11.79
CA ILE A 57 -4.86 7.76 11.54
C ILE A 57 -3.44 8.28 11.79
N LEU A 58 -3.12 9.50 11.35
CA LEU A 58 -1.81 10.09 11.63
C LEU A 58 -1.57 10.29 13.12
N GLU A 59 -2.61 10.68 13.84
CA GLU A 59 -2.52 10.90 15.29
C GLU A 59 -2.38 9.58 16.05
N ASN A 60 -3.12 8.56 15.62
CA ASN A 60 -3.09 7.25 16.27
C ASN A 60 -3.19 6.13 15.23
N PRO A 61 -2.05 5.72 14.64
CA PRO A 61 -2.05 4.66 13.63
C PRO A 61 -2.53 3.30 14.14
N LEU A 62 -2.58 3.11 15.46
CA LEU A 62 -3.05 1.85 16.05
C LEU A 62 -4.56 1.79 16.25
N LYS A 63 -5.27 2.88 15.96
CA LYS A 63 -6.73 2.96 16.17
C LYS A 63 -7.48 1.93 15.32
N TYR A 64 -7.05 1.71 14.10
CA TYR A 64 -7.69 0.75 13.21
C TYR A 64 -6.87 -0.52 13.17
N PRO A 65 -7.45 -1.67 13.57
CA PRO A 65 -6.71 -2.92 13.54
C PRO A 65 -6.40 -3.34 12.12
N ILE A 66 -5.28 -4.00 11.94
CA ILE A 66 -4.99 -4.65 10.67
C ILE A 66 -5.90 -5.88 10.63
N ASN A 67 -6.84 -5.88 9.71
CA ASN A 67 -7.73 -7.02 9.51
C ASN A 67 -6.94 -8.25 9.09
N PRO A 68 -7.55 -9.45 9.13
CA PRO A 68 -6.83 -10.68 8.83
C PRO A 68 -5.91 -10.51 7.64
N PRO A 69 -4.75 -11.16 7.66
CA PRO A 69 -3.80 -11.01 6.58
C PRO A 69 -4.48 -11.32 5.24
N TYR A 70 -4.18 -10.52 4.25
CA TYR A 70 -4.69 -10.76 2.91
C TYR A 70 -4.28 -12.15 2.46
N LEU A 71 -5.13 -12.81 1.69
CA LEU A 71 -4.67 -13.95 0.93
C LEU A 71 -3.48 -13.48 0.08
N HIS A 72 -2.53 -14.38 -0.16
CA HIS A 72 -1.30 -14.02 -0.85
C HIS A 72 -1.57 -13.34 -2.20
N GLU A 73 -2.53 -13.86 -2.95
CA GLU A 73 -2.93 -13.27 -4.23
C GLU A 73 -3.45 -11.83 -4.06
N GLN A 74 -4.30 -11.61 -3.05
CA GLN A 74 -4.84 -10.27 -2.77
C GLN A 74 -3.73 -9.29 -2.38
N ARG A 75 -2.75 -9.76 -1.64
CA ARG A 75 -1.58 -8.97 -1.26
C ARG A 75 -0.81 -8.52 -2.49
N ILE A 76 -0.64 -9.43 -3.44
CA ILE A 76 0.05 -9.13 -4.70
C ILE A 76 -0.75 -8.13 -5.53
N GLU A 77 -2.08 -8.28 -5.58
CA GLU A 77 -2.93 -7.33 -6.29
C GLU A 77 -2.82 -5.92 -5.71
N ARG A 78 -2.81 -5.79 -4.39
CA ARG A 78 -2.59 -4.50 -3.73
C ARG A 78 -1.22 -3.93 -4.07
N LEU A 79 -0.21 -4.79 -4.06
CA LEU A 79 1.14 -4.37 -4.40
C LEU A 79 1.21 -3.82 -5.83
N PHE A 80 0.52 -4.45 -6.77
CA PHE A 80 0.48 -3.97 -8.16
C PHE A 80 -0.02 -2.54 -8.24
N ASP A 81 -1.15 -2.25 -7.60
CA ASP A 81 -1.75 -0.92 -7.63
C ASP A 81 -0.81 0.11 -7.00
N LEU A 82 -0.25 -0.22 -5.84
CA LEU A 82 0.62 0.70 -5.11
C LEU A 82 1.97 0.90 -5.80
N ALA A 83 2.53 -0.15 -6.39
CA ALA A 83 3.77 -0.06 -7.14
C ALA A 83 3.61 0.85 -8.37
N ARG A 84 2.46 0.77 -9.03
CA ARG A 84 2.17 1.66 -10.16
C ARG A 84 2.09 3.11 -9.70
N MET A 85 1.45 3.39 -8.58
CA MET A 85 1.37 4.75 -8.04
C MET A 85 2.76 5.29 -7.70
N VAL A 86 3.59 4.47 -7.07
CA VAL A 86 4.95 4.85 -6.71
C VAL A 86 5.78 5.09 -7.97
N HIS A 87 5.66 4.21 -8.95
CA HIS A 87 6.45 4.28 -10.19
C HIS A 87 6.20 5.59 -10.95
N VAL A 88 4.96 6.06 -10.99
CA VAL A 88 4.63 7.28 -11.74
C VAL A 88 4.81 8.56 -10.93
N ASP A 89 5.13 8.48 -9.65
CA ASP A 89 5.27 9.66 -8.79
C ASP A 89 6.69 10.21 -8.89
N HIS A 90 6.87 11.20 -9.75
CA HIS A 90 8.18 11.82 -9.98
C HIS A 90 8.70 12.61 -8.78
N HIS A 91 7.81 13.00 -7.86
CA HIS A 91 8.22 13.75 -6.67
C HIS A 91 8.96 12.88 -5.66
N LEU A 92 8.78 11.56 -5.72
CA LEU A 92 9.48 10.65 -4.82
C LEU A 92 10.96 10.51 -5.17
N GLY A 93 11.31 10.59 -6.46
CA GLY A 93 12.70 10.47 -6.89
C GLY A 93 13.33 9.17 -6.39
N ASP A 94 14.46 9.31 -5.71
CA ASP A 94 15.19 8.17 -5.15
C ASP A 94 14.51 7.54 -3.93
N LYS A 95 13.43 8.15 -3.43
CA LYS A 95 12.67 7.61 -2.31
C LYS A 95 11.62 6.59 -2.73
N GLN A 96 11.47 6.34 -4.04
CA GLN A 96 10.52 5.34 -4.53
C GLN A 96 10.77 3.96 -3.92
N ASP A 97 12.01 3.51 -3.93
CA ASP A 97 12.36 2.19 -3.41
C ASP A 97 12.12 2.10 -1.91
N LEU A 98 12.51 3.13 -1.18
CA LEU A 98 12.32 3.16 0.28
C LEU A 98 10.82 3.12 0.64
N LEU A 99 10.02 3.93 -0.04
CA LEU A 99 8.58 3.95 0.24
C LEU A 99 7.92 2.62 -0.14
N LEU A 100 8.29 2.06 -1.29
CA LEU A 100 7.70 0.79 -1.71
C LEU A 100 8.09 -0.35 -0.77
N ARG A 101 9.31 -0.31 -0.21
CA ARG A 101 9.72 -1.26 0.82
C ARG A 101 8.80 -1.16 2.04
N LYS A 102 8.52 0.06 2.50
CA LYS A 102 7.62 0.28 3.62
C LYS A 102 6.22 -0.25 3.32
N ILE A 103 5.72 -0.01 2.11
CA ILE A 103 4.44 -0.53 1.66
C ILE A 103 4.44 -2.06 1.66
N GLY A 104 5.50 -2.68 1.17
CA GLY A 104 5.61 -4.14 1.16
C GLY A 104 5.55 -4.73 2.56
N LEU A 105 6.27 -4.13 3.50
CA LEU A 105 6.22 -4.56 4.89
C LEU A 105 4.81 -4.40 5.48
N ALA A 106 4.14 -3.30 5.15
CA ALA A 106 2.77 -3.06 5.62
C ALA A 106 1.78 -4.07 5.04
N LEU A 107 2.03 -4.58 3.84
CA LEU A 107 1.22 -5.62 3.23
C LEU A 107 1.46 -7.00 3.85
N GLY A 108 2.53 -7.15 4.62
CA GLY A 108 2.83 -8.39 5.31
C GLY A 108 3.95 -9.22 4.71
N PHE A 109 4.67 -8.70 3.71
CA PHE A 109 5.88 -9.37 3.23
C PHE A 109 6.96 -9.30 4.29
N THR A 110 7.77 -10.35 4.40
CA THR A 110 8.80 -10.40 5.44
C THR A 110 9.99 -9.53 5.08
N PRO A 111 10.72 -9.00 6.09
CA PRO A 111 11.92 -8.22 5.80
C PRO A 111 12.96 -8.96 4.95
N GLU A 112 13.04 -10.28 5.09
CA GLU A 112 13.99 -11.09 4.33
C GLU A 112 13.64 -11.13 2.84
N ASN A 113 12.36 -11.01 2.51
CA ASN A 113 11.88 -11.17 1.13
C ASN A 113 11.48 -9.85 0.48
N VAL A 114 11.22 -8.80 1.28
CA VAL A 114 10.60 -7.58 0.77
C VAL A 114 11.44 -6.91 -0.32
N ASP A 115 12.76 -6.85 -0.16
CA ASP A 115 13.61 -6.17 -1.14
C ASP A 115 13.56 -6.86 -2.51
N TYR A 116 13.59 -8.18 -2.50
CA TYR A 116 13.45 -8.97 -3.73
C TYR A 116 12.08 -8.75 -4.38
N ILE A 117 11.04 -8.75 -3.57
CA ILE A 117 9.66 -8.61 -4.04
C ILE A 117 9.43 -7.23 -4.66
N ILE A 118 9.89 -6.16 -4.02
CA ILE A 118 9.69 -4.82 -4.57
C ILE A 118 10.53 -4.60 -5.83
N GLU A 119 11.73 -5.13 -5.90
CA GLU A 119 12.56 -5.03 -7.09
C GLU A 119 11.87 -5.69 -8.28
N LYS A 120 11.36 -6.90 -8.08
CA LYS A 120 10.62 -7.61 -9.12
C LYS A 120 9.35 -6.87 -9.51
N ALA A 121 8.61 -6.36 -8.53
CA ALA A 121 7.38 -5.60 -8.79
C ALA A 121 7.65 -4.37 -9.64
N MET A 122 8.71 -3.63 -9.33
CA MET A 122 9.04 -2.42 -10.09
C MET A 122 9.46 -2.74 -11.52
N ILE A 123 10.20 -3.82 -11.73
CA ILE A 123 10.56 -4.27 -13.07
C ILE A 123 9.30 -4.58 -13.89
N LEU A 124 8.38 -5.32 -13.31
CA LEU A 124 7.14 -5.69 -14.00
C LEU A 124 6.27 -4.47 -14.31
N VAL A 125 6.18 -3.55 -13.37
CA VAL A 125 5.43 -2.30 -13.57
C VAL A 125 6.08 -1.45 -14.67
N ASP A 126 7.40 -1.38 -14.70
CA ASP A 126 8.13 -0.66 -15.75
C ASP A 126 7.89 -1.28 -17.12
N GLU A 127 7.73 -2.60 -17.18
CA GLU A 127 7.40 -3.31 -18.41
C GLU A 127 5.93 -3.16 -18.82
N LYS A 128 5.12 -2.51 -17.99
CA LYS A 128 3.70 -2.22 -18.26
C LYS A 128 2.86 -3.49 -18.44
N VAL A 129 3.18 -4.54 -17.67
CA VAL A 129 2.37 -5.76 -17.70
C VAL A 129 0.99 -5.50 -17.11
N ASP A 130 0.00 -6.31 -17.48
CA ASP A 130 -1.32 -6.22 -16.89
C ASP A 130 -1.36 -6.91 -15.52
N LEU A 131 -2.49 -6.77 -14.82
CA LEU A 131 -2.65 -7.34 -13.49
C LEU A 131 -2.48 -8.86 -13.51
N ASP A 132 -3.10 -9.54 -14.46
CA ASP A 132 -3.03 -11.00 -14.53
C ASP A 132 -1.59 -11.48 -14.72
N THR A 133 -0.84 -10.83 -15.57
CA THR A 133 0.57 -11.14 -15.79
C THR A 133 1.40 -10.85 -14.55
N PHE A 134 1.14 -9.70 -13.91
CA PHE A 134 1.85 -9.33 -12.68
C PHE A 134 1.64 -10.39 -11.60
N VAL A 135 0.38 -10.77 -11.34
CA VAL A 135 0.07 -11.77 -10.31
C VAL A 135 0.75 -13.09 -10.64
N SER A 136 0.63 -13.55 -11.90
CA SER A 136 1.22 -14.81 -12.34
C SER A 136 2.74 -14.82 -12.13
N GLU A 137 3.42 -13.75 -12.54
CA GLU A 137 4.88 -13.68 -12.40
C GLU A 137 5.32 -13.59 -10.95
N MET A 138 4.59 -12.83 -10.12
CA MET A 138 4.92 -12.70 -8.71
C MET A 138 4.68 -14.00 -7.94
N MET A 139 3.65 -14.76 -8.31
CA MET A 139 3.33 -16.04 -7.64
C MET A 139 4.36 -17.12 -7.90
N LYS A 140 5.13 -17.02 -8.98
CA LYS A 140 6.13 -18.05 -9.32
C LYS A 140 7.25 -18.16 -8.28
N HIS A 141 7.47 -17.13 -7.49
CA HIS A 141 8.62 -17.06 -6.58
C HIS A 141 8.21 -16.78 -5.14
N SER A 142 6.95 -17.04 -4.84
CA SER A 142 6.44 -16.77 -3.50
C SER A 142 6.25 -18.03 -2.67
#